data_64ef73f6ea9ba2298446936ab7787d2c
#
_entry.id   64ef73f6ea9ba2298446936ab7787d2c
#
_cell.length_a   1.000
_cell.length_b   1.000
_cell.length_c   1.000
_cell.angle_alpha   90.00
_cell.angle_beta   90.00
_cell.angle_gamma   90.00
#
_symmetry.space_group_name_H-M   'P 1'
#
loop_
_entity.id
_entity.type
_entity.pdbx_description
1 polymer ?
#
loop_
_entity_poly.entity_id
_entity_poly.type
_entity_poly.pdbx_seq_one_letter_code
_entity_poly.pdbx_strand_id
1 'polypeptide(L)'
;MKYVVDSYRSKLEAIAQNLSSLSVKVQERSEKDAAKKAAKAEAKEEREAEKRASSKVLIKRIERNKRKYVTAVSGLEAFGLDLKKVAKEFGKKFATGSSVTKVPGGGEEITVQGDVSMEIEDYILDTYKDVPEDNVEIIEDKKKKGWMKLSSQAVIYSITNFNHR
;
A
#
# COMPACT_ATOMS: atom_id res chain seq x y z
N MET A 1 -24.54 -51.29 -51.48
CA MET A 1 -24.36 -49.78 -51.28
C MET A 1 -25.01 -49.27 -50.02
N LYS A 2 -26.11 -49.77 -49.51
CA LYS A 2 -26.82 -49.26 -48.33
C LYS A 2 -26.01 -49.29 -47.03
N TYR A 3 -25.26 -50.39 -46.78
CA TYR A 3 -24.41 -50.53 -45.57
C TYR A 3 -23.26 -49.51 -45.45
N VAL A 4 -22.74 -49.04 -46.55
CA VAL A 4 -21.63 -48.08 -46.56
C VAL A 4 -22.15 -46.69 -46.16
N VAL A 5 -23.31 -46.30 -46.62
CA VAL A 5 -23.95 -45.01 -46.28
C VAL A 5 -24.37 -44.95 -44.82
N ASP A 6 -24.89 -46.04 -44.26
CA ASP A 6 -25.29 -46.10 -42.85
C ASP A 6 -24.06 -46.00 -41.90
N SER A 7 -22.92 -46.60 -42.28
CA SER A 7 -21.67 -46.50 -41.54
C SER A 7 -21.10 -45.08 -41.53
N TYR A 8 -21.20 -44.34 -42.62
CA TYR A 8 -20.78 -42.92 -42.66
C TYR A 8 -21.71 -42.04 -41.87
N ARG A 9 -23.02 -42.29 -41.88
CA ARG A 9 -24.01 -41.53 -41.10
C ARG A 9 -23.76 -41.67 -39.61
N SER A 10 -23.54 -42.88 -39.09
CA SER A 10 -23.26 -43.09 -37.68
C SER A 10 -21.96 -42.44 -37.24
N LYS A 11 -20.92 -42.38 -38.08
CA LYS A 11 -19.68 -41.66 -37.78
C LYS A 11 -19.87 -40.16 -37.74
N LEU A 12 -20.67 -39.60 -38.63
CA LEU A 12 -21.00 -38.17 -38.63
C LEU A 12 -21.80 -37.76 -37.39
N GLU A 13 -22.75 -38.55 -36.96
CA GLU A 13 -23.52 -38.34 -35.75
C GLU A 13 -22.63 -38.37 -34.50
N ALA A 14 -21.69 -39.33 -34.42
CA ALA A 14 -20.73 -39.42 -33.32
C ALA A 14 -19.79 -38.19 -33.28
N ILE A 15 -19.36 -37.68 -34.44
CA ILE A 15 -18.53 -36.48 -34.53
C ILE A 15 -19.35 -35.25 -34.09
N ALA A 16 -20.59 -35.12 -34.51
CA ALA A 16 -21.46 -34.02 -34.12
C ALA A 16 -21.71 -34.00 -32.61
N GLN A 17 -21.94 -35.15 -31.98
CA GLN A 17 -22.09 -35.28 -30.53
C GLN A 17 -20.82 -34.93 -29.79
N ASN A 18 -19.66 -35.33 -30.26
CA ASN A 18 -18.36 -34.95 -29.68
C ASN A 18 -18.10 -33.46 -29.78
N LEU A 19 -18.40 -32.84 -30.91
CA LEU A 19 -18.27 -31.40 -31.11
C LEU A 19 -19.18 -30.61 -30.18
N SER A 20 -20.44 -31.01 -30.01
CA SER A 20 -21.38 -30.38 -29.10
C SER A 20 -20.93 -30.49 -27.63
N SER A 21 -20.43 -31.65 -27.22
CA SER A 21 -19.93 -31.87 -25.87
C SER A 21 -18.64 -31.09 -25.57
N LEU A 22 -17.77 -30.89 -26.57
CA LEU A 22 -16.59 -30.07 -26.47
C LEU A 22 -16.94 -28.58 -26.33
N SER A 23 -17.93 -28.08 -27.07
CA SER A 23 -18.36 -26.70 -26.99
C SER A 23 -18.93 -26.37 -25.60
N VAL A 24 -19.74 -27.26 -25.03
CA VAL A 24 -20.28 -27.12 -23.67
C VAL A 24 -19.18 -27.10 -22.63
N LYS A 25 -18.20 -28.01 -22.72
CA LYS A 25 -17.05 -28.03 -21.79
C LYS A 25 -16.17 -26.78 -21.89
N VAL A 26 -16.02 -26.17 -23.05
CA VAL A 26 -15.29 -24.92 -23.25
C VAL A 26 -16.05 -23.76 -22.61
N GLN A 27 -17.37 -23.71 -22.80
CA GLN A 27 -18.22 -22.70 -22.17
C GLN A 27 -18.18 -22.80 -20.64
N GLU A 28 -18.36 -23.98 -20.07
CA GLU A 28 -18.26 -24.19 -18.62
C GLU A 28 -16.89 -23.79 -18.03
N ARG A 29 -15.80 -24.04 -18.76
CA ARG A 29 -14.47 -23.58 -18.32
C ARG A 29 -14.34 -22.08 -18.36
N SER A 30 -14.81 -21.43 -19.43
CA SER A 30 -14.77 -19.98 -19.57
C SER A 30 -15.61 -19.27 -18.49
N GLU A 31 -16.77 -19.82 -18.15
CA GLU A 31 -17.62 -19.30 -17.07
C GLU A 31 -16.98 -19.49 -15.69
N LYS A 32 -16.38 -20.67 -15.42
CA LYS A 32 -15.64 -20.92 -14.17
C LYS A 32 -14.42 -20.02 -14.03
N ASP A 33 -13.69 -19.79 -15.12
CA ASP A 33 -12.52 -18.91 -15.11
C ASP A 33 -12.94 -17.44 -14.95
N ALA A 34 -14.04 -17.03 -15.60
CA ALA A 34 -14.60 -15.69 -15.43
C ALA A 34 -15.11 -15.47 -14.00
N ALA A 35 -15.85 -16.43 -13.43
CA ALA A 35 -16.32 -16.36 -12.05
C ALA A 35 -15.16 -16.33 -11.04
N LYS A 36 -14.12 -17.13 -11.27
CA LYS A 36 -12.94 -17.15 -10.43
C LYS A 36 -12.13 -15.85 -10.50
N LYS A 37 -12.08 -15.24 -11.69
CA LYS A 37 -11.43 -13.95 -11.89
C LYS A 37 -12.23 -12.81 -11.22
N ALA A 38 -13.55 -12.85 -11.33
CA ALA A 38 -14.44 -11.89 -10.67
C ALA A 38 -14.33 -11.98 -9.14
N ALA A 39 -14.44 -13.18 -8.57
CA ALA A 39 -14.30 -13.41 -7.13
C ALA A 39 -12.92 -13.00 -6.60
N LYS A 40 -11.85 -13.20 -7.40
CA LYS A 40 -10.51 -12.76 -7.02
C LYS A 40 -10.35 -11.24 -7.10
N ALA A 41 -11.02 -10.58 -8.03
CA ALA A 41 -11.02 -9.12 -8.13
C ALA A 41 -11.77 -8.50 -6.96
N GLU A 42 -12.95 -9.02 -6.63
CA GLU A 42 -13.77 -8.57 -5.50
C GLU A 42 -13.05 -8.77 -4.16
N ALA A 43 -12.46 -9.94 -3.91
CA ALA A 43 -11.67 -10.19 -2.71
C ALA A 43 -10.40 -9.31 -2.62
N LYS A 44 -9.86 -8.87 -3.76
CA LYS A 44 -8.73 -7.94 -3.78
C LYS A 44 -9.18 -6.53 -3.42
N GLU A 45 -10.30 -6.10 -3.98
CA GLU A 45 -10.89 -4.78 -3.71
C GLU A 45 -11.32 -4.65 -2.24
N GLU A 46 -11.95 -5.68 -1.68
CA GLU A 46 -12.31 -5.74 -0.27
C GLU A 46 -11.09 -5.64 0.66
N ARG A 47 -10.02 -6.38 0.36
CA ARG A 47 -8.75 -6.29 1.11
C ARG A 47 -8.06 -4.92 0.97
N GLU A 48 -8.17 -4.28 -0.17
CA GLU A 48 -7.64 -2.94 -0.37
C GLU A 48 -8.48 -1.90 0.37
N ALA A 49 -9.79 -2.04 0.38
CA ALA A 49 -10.70 -1.20 1.16
C ALA A 49 -10.45 -1.35 2.66
N GLU A 50 -10.30 -2.59 3.16
CA GLU A 50 -9.98 -2.86 4.56
C GLU A 50 -8.61 -2.28 4.96
N LYS A 51 -7.62 -2.40 4.10
CA LYS A 51 -6.31 -1.77 4.32
C LYS A 51 -6.39 -0.25 4.35
N ARG A 52 -7.18 0.36 3.48
CA ARG A 52 -7.42 1.82 3.50
C ARG A 52 -8.11 2.24 4.79
N ALA A 53 -9.13 1.52 5.22
CA ALA A 53 -9.86 1.81 6.46
C ALA A 53 -8.98 1.68 7.72
N SER A 54 -8.03 0.73 7.73
CA SER A 54 -7.11 0.51 8.85
C SER A 54 -5.82 1.33 8.77
N SER A 55 -5.54 1.96 7.64
CA SER A 55 -4.31 2.72 7.43
C SER A 55 -4.43 4.13 8.00
N LYS A 56 -3.40 4.55 8.72
CA LYS A 56 -3.31 5.88 9.31
C LYS A 56 -2.31 6.74 8.56
N VAL A 57 -2.67 7.99 8.34
CA VAL A 57 -1.76 9.03 7.86
C VAL A 57 -1.14 9.69 9.08
N LEU A 58 0.18 9.61 9.18
CA LEU A 58 0.92 10.20 10.29
C LEU A 58 1.64 11.45 9.81
N ILE A 59 1.27 12.58 10.37
CA ILE A 59 1.93 13.87 10.17
C ILE A 59 2.87 14.10 11.35
N LYS A 60 4.18 13.98 11.13
CA LYS A 60 5.20 14.14 12.17
C LYS A 60 5.86 15.49 12.06
N ARG A 61 5.79 16.27 13.14
CA ARG A 61 6.55 17.48 13.29
C ARG A 61 7.89 17.17 13.94
N ILE A 62 8.98 17.30 13.19
CA ILE A 62 10.35 16.96 13.63
C ILE A 62 11.16 18.25 13.81
N GLU A 63 11.69 18.49 15.01
CA GLU A 63 12.65 19.57 15.22
C GLU A 63 14.04 19.15 14.74
N ARG A 64 14.53 19.76 13.66
CA ARG A 64 15.85 19.48 13.10
C ARG A 64 16.97 20.25 13.81
N ASN A 65 16.75 21.51 14.08
CA ASN A 65 17.65 22.42 14.82
C ASN A 65 16.81 23.39 15.65
N LYS A 66 17.42 24.08 16.62
CA LYS A 66 16.79 24.98 17.61
C LYS A 66 15.69 25.93 17.10
N ARG A 67 15.55 26.13 15.78
CA ARG A 67 14.52 26.99 15.15
C ARG A 67 14.08 26.49 13.78
N LYS A 68 14.47 25.27 13.41
CA LYS A 68 14.10 24.70 12.10
C LYS A 68 13.30 23.42 12.30
N TYR A 69 12.09 23.44 11.80
CA TYR A 69 11.17 22.33 11.82
C TYR A 69 11.07 21.69 10.43
N VAL A 70 10.73 20.44 10.41
CA VAL A 70 10.45 19.67 9.20
C VAL A 70 9.21 18.86 9.49
N THR A 71 8.25 18.90 8.59
CA THR A 71 7.05 18.11 8.67
C THR A 71 7.19 16.89 7.76
N ALA A 72 7.07 15.70 8.33
CA ALA A 72 7.11 14.44 7.60
C ALA A 72 5.72 13.81 7.56
N VAL A 73 5.25 13.44 6.38
CA VAL A 73 3.93 12.82 6.16
C VAL A 73 4.14 11.40 5.66
N SER A 74 3.61 10.42 6.36
CA SER A 74 3.68 9.00 6.03
C SER A 74 2.30 8.35 6.01
N GLY A 75 2.15 7.26 5.27
CA GLY A 75 0.90 6.49 5.20
C GLY A 75 0.00 6.83 4.00
N LEU A 76 0.30 7.85 3.21
CA LEU A 76 -0.48 8.20 2.01
C LEU A 76 -0.44 7.13 0.91
N GLU A 77 0.58 6.27 0.91
CA GLU A 77 0.70 5.14 -0.02
C GLU A 77 -0.48 4.16 0.08
N ALA A 78 -1.00 3.97 1.29
CA ALA A 78 -2.09 3.05 1.54
C ALA A 78 -3.41 3.49 0.88
N PHE A 79 -3.56 4.78 0.65
CA PHE A 79 -4.69 5.38 -0.07
C PHE A 79 -4.48 5.42 -1.58
N GLY A 80 -3.37 4.84 -2.09
CA GLY A 80 -3.07 4.77 -3.51
C GLY A 80 -2.61 6.10 -4.12
N LEU A 81 -2.19 7.04 -3.29
CA LEU A 81 -1.69 8.35 -3.72
C LEU A 81 -0.23 8.26 -4.18
N ASP A 82 0.09 8.93 -5.28
CA ASP A 82 1.46 9.03 -5.79
C ASP A 82 2.24 10.08 -4.98
N LEU A 83 3.09 9.62 -4.07
CA LEU A 83 3.85 10.46 -3.15
C LEU A 83 4.69 11.53 -3.86
N LYS A 84 5.17 11.25 -5.08
CA LYS A 84 5.94 12.23 -5.85
C LYS A 84 5.09 13.37 -6.37
N LYS A 85 3.82 13.10 -6.73
CA LYS A 85 2.87 14.12 -7.13
C LYS A 85 2.45 14.96 -5.93
N VAL A 86 2.05 14.30 -4.85
CA VAL A 86 1.67 14.97 -3.59
C VAL A 86 2.80 15.84 -3.04
N ALA A 87 4.04 15.37 -3.06
CA ALA A 87 5.18 16.17 -2.67
C ALA A 87 5.33 17.44 -3.51
N LYS A 88 5.17 17.34 -4.84
CA LYS A 88 5.20 18.52 -5.72
C LYS A 88 4.07 19.51 -5.43
N GLU A 89 2.88 19.02 -5.11
CA GLU A 89 1.72 19.82 -4.75
C GLU A 89 1.97 20.56 -3.42
N PHE A 90 2.48 19.87 -2.40
CA PHE A 90 2.89 20.49 -1.14
C PHE A 90 3.94 21.57 -1.35
N GLY A 91 4.97 21.29 -2.14
CA GLY A 91 6.00 22.28 -2.47
C GLY A 91 5.44 23.52 -3.15
N LYS A 92 4.45 23.39 -4.02
CA LYS A 92 3.78 24.50 -4.68
C LYS A 92 2.83 25.26 -3.75
N LYS A 93 2.01 24.52 -2.99
CA LYS A 93 0.98 25.09 -2.11
C LYS A 93 1.60 25.92 -0.96
N PHE A 94 2.60 25.34 -0.31
CA PHE A 94 3.24 25.95 0.86
C PHE A 94 4.48 26.79 0.51
N ALA A 95 4.85 26.88 -0.77
CA ALA A 95 6.03 27.58 -1.26
C ALA A 95 7.33 27.16 -0.52
N THR A 96 7.43 25.89 -0.14
CA THR A 96 8.54 25.31 0.63
C THR A 96 9.19 24.15 -0.10
N GLY A 97 10.39 23.77 0.30
CA GLY A 97 11.06 22.57 -0.21
C GLY A 97 10.36 21.31 0.28
N SER A 98 9.95 20.47 -0.66
CA SER A 98 9.34 19.18 -0.37
C SER A 98 10.06 18.07 -1.13
N SER A 99 10.24 16.90 -0.49
CA SER A 99 10.93 15.75 -1.06
C SER A 99 10.36 14.45 -0.52
N VAL A 100 10.46 13.38 -1.33
CA VAL A 100 10.11 12.03 -0.89
C VAL A 100 11.37 11.36 -0.33
N THR A 101 11.27 10.84 0.89
CA THR A 101 12.37 10.19 1.61
C THR A 101 11.96 8.77 1.99
N LYS A 102 12.87 7.82 1.87
CA LYS A 102 12.63 6.43 2.30
C LYS A 102 12.84 6.30 3.81
N VAL A 103 11.87 5.70 4.47
CA VAL A 103 11.94 5.42 5.91
C VAL A 103 12.67 4.10 6.16
N PRO A 104 13.54 4.00 7.17
CA PRO A 104 14.24 2.76 7.51
C PRO A 104 13.32 1.57 7.82
N GLY A 105 12.05 1.82 8.14
CA GLY A 105 11.01 0.82 8.39
C GLY A 105 10.32 0.24 7.14
N GLY A 106 10.77 0.64 5.92
CA GLY A 106 10.22 0.09 4.67
C GLY A 106 8.95 0.79 4.20
N GLY A 107 8.98 2.10 4.04
CA GLY A 107 7.95 2.93 3.42
C GLY A 107 8.57 4.18 2.84
N GLU A 108 7.78 4.99 2.18
CA GLU A 108 8.19 6.31 1.72
C GLU A 108 7.42 7.38 2.51
N GLU A 109 8.09 8.46 2.89
CA GLU A 109 7.47 9.62 3.54
C GLU A 109 7.74 10.88 2.74
N ILE A 110 6.80 11.83 2.79
CA ILE A 110 6.97 13.15 2.21
C ILE A 110 7.53 14.07 3.29
N THR A 111 8.70 14.62 3.05
CA THR A 111 9.35 15.57 3.95
C THR A 111 9.18 16.98 3.42
N VAL A 112 8.51 17.84 4.16
CA VAL A 112 8.27 19.25 3.84
C VAL A 112 9.07 20.13 4.80
N GLN A 113 9.76 21.15 4.27
CA GLN A 113 10.53 22.07 5.11
C GLN A 113 9.60 23.10 5.76
N GLY A 114 9.70 23.24 7.06
CA GLY A 114 8.89 24.17 7.85
C GLY A 114 7.99 23.48 8.84
N ASP A 115 7.29 24.27 9.62
CA ASP A 115 6.25 23.87 10.57
C ASP A 115 4.88 24.12 9.91
N VAL A 116 4.49 23.17 9.05
CA VAL A 116 3.26 23.24 8.24
C VAL A 116 2.35 22.05 8.51
N SER A 117 2.42 21.49 9.71
CA SER A 117 1.68 20.27 10.05
C SER A 117 0.17 20.44 9.98
N MET A 118 -0.38 21.53 10.53
CA MET A 118 -1.81 21.83 10.50
C MET A 118 -2.29 22.16 9.07
N GLU A 119 -1.51 22.94 8.34
CA GLU A 119 -1.83 23.36 6.98
C GLU A 119 -1.83 22.14 6.00
N ILE A 120 -0.97 21.18 6.26
CA ILE A 120 -0.92 19.92 5.50
C ILE A 120 -2.12 19.04 5.83
N GLU A 121 -2.53 18.94 7.09
CA GLU A 121 -3.74 18.23 7.50
C GLU A 121 -4.97 18.79 6.78
N ASP A 122 -5.21 20.10 6.90
CA ASP A 122 -6.30 20.79 6.23
C ASP A 122 -6.29 20.53 4.72
N TYR A 123 -5.10 20.62 4.10
CA TYR A 123 -4.96 20.38 2.67
C TYR A 123 -5.26 18.93 2.26
N ILE A 124 -4.84 17.94 3.05
CA ILE A 124 -5.11 16.54 2.81
C ILE A 124 -6.61 16.27 2.86
N LEU A 125 -7.29 16.75 3.88
CA LEU A 125 -8.73 16.56 4.07
C LEU A 125 -9.57 17.27 2.99
N ASP A 126 -9.12 18.43 2.53
CA ASP A 126 -9.81 19.20 1.49
C ASP A 126 -9.62 18.61 0.09
N THR A 127 -8.42 18.14 -0.22
CA THR A 127 -8.05 17.67 -1.56
C THR A 127 -8.28 16.17 -1.75
N TYR A 128 -8.00 15.34 -0.75
CA TYR A 128 -8.05 13.89 -0.83
C TYR A 128 -9.19 13.32 0.02
N LYS A 129 -10.40 13.32 -0.53
CA LYS A 129 -11.62 12.80 0.14
C LYS A 129 -11.58 11.30 0.46
N ASP A 130 -10.63 10.58 -0.14
CA ASP A 130 -10.39 9.16 0.13
C ASP A 130 -9.71 8.92 1.49
N VAL A 131 -9.20 9.97 2.13
CA VAL A 131 -8.56 9.92 3.45
C VAL A 131 -9.56 10.38 4.50
N PRO A 132 -10.05 9.47 5.39
CA PRO A 132 -10.95 9.87 6.48
C PRO A 132 -10.20 10.74 7.51
N GLU A 133 -10.89 11.72 8.08
CA GLU A 133 -10.35 12.57 9.14
C GLU A 133 -9.89 11.78 10.36
N ASP A 134 -10.63 10.75 10.73
CA ASP A 134 -10.30 9.84 11.85
C ASP A 134 -8.96 9.10 11.68
N ASN A 135 -8.46 9.00 10.45
CA ASN A 135 -7.23 8.31 10.12
C ASN A 135 -6.01 9.24 10.03
N VAL A 136 -6.17 10.53 10.24
CA VAL A 136 -5.07 11.51 10.24
C VAL A 136 -4.64 11.80 11.68
N GLU A 137 -3.37 11.55 11.97
CA GLU A 137 -2.79 11.83 13.30
C GLU A 137 -1.59 12.77 13.18
N ILE A 138 -1.59 13.87 13.97
CA ILE A 138 -0.44 14.75 14.11
C ILE A 138 0.38 14.31 15.32
N ILE A 139 1.67 14.03 15.11
CA ILE A 139 2.61 13.64 16.15
C ILE A 139 3.74 14.65 16.23
N GLU A 140 3.95 15.25 17.39
CA GLU A 140 5.14 16.04 17.67
C GLU A 140 6.29 15.13 18.12
N ASP A 141 7.28 14.99 17.25
CA ASP A 141 8.49 14.24 17.58
C ASP A 141 9.53 15.20 18.21
N LYS A 142 9.42 15.38 19.52
CA LYS A 142 10.46 16.08 20.29
C LYS A 142 11.66 15.15 20.39
N LYS A 143 12.77 15.48 19.74
CA LYS A 143 14.04 14.73 19.89
C LYS A 143 14.27 14.41 21.37
N LYS A 144 14.08 13.13 21.73
CA LYS A 144 14.54 12.63 23.03
C LYS A 144 16.05 12.79 23.08
N LYS A 145 16.54 13.79 23.83
CA LYS A 145 17.95 14.03 24.16
C LYS A 145 18.61 12.85 24.91
N GLY A 146 18.04 11.66 24.88
CA GLY A 146 18.36 10.56 25.78
C GLY A 146 18.93 9.28 25.16
N TRP A 147 19.05 9.15 23.84
CA TRP A 147 19.46 7.84 23.31
C TRP A 147 20.99 7.61 23.24
N MET A 148 21.82 8.62 23.47
CA MET A 148 23.28 8.42 23.47
C MET A 148 23.86 7.95 24.82
N LYS A 149 23.04 7.83 25.89
CA LYS A 149 23.55 7.40 27.22
C LYS A 149 23.29 5.92 27.58
N LEU A 150 22.44 5.21 26.84
CA LEU A 150 22.13 3.81 27.18
C LEU A 150 23.03 2.77 26.48
N SER A 151 23.72 3.13 25.38
CA SER A 151 24.62 2.17 24.73
C SER A 151 26.00 2.05 25.42
N SER A 152 26.44 3.07 26.15
CA SER A 152 27.72 3.00 26.85
C SER A 152 27.65 2.26 28.21
N GLN A 153 26.49 2.28 28.89
CA GLN A 153 26.32 1.53 30.15
C GLN A 153 26.09 0.01 29.93
N ALA A 154 25.39 -0.36 28.83
CA ALA A 154 25.20 -1.77 28.51
C ALA A 154 26.50 -2.47 28.10
N VAL A 155 27.42 -1.76 27.46
CA VAL A 155 28.74 -2.28 27.08
C VAL A 155 29.67 -2.44 28.32
N ILE A 156 29.60 -1.50 29.26
CA ILE A 156 30.40 -1.60 30.49
C ILE A 156 29.92 -2.73 31.39
N TYR A 157 28.60 -3.00 31.45
CA TYR A 157 28.07 -4.10 32.26
C TYR A 157 28.39 -5.49 31.70
N SER A 158 28.59 -5.63 30.40
CA SER A 158 29.00 -6.90 29.79
C SER A 158 30.53 -7.19 29.95
N ILE A 159 31.36 -6.15 30.07
CA ILE A 159 32.81 -6.31 30.20
C ILE A 159 33.20 -6.63 31.64
N THR A 160 32.49 -6.13 32.63
CA THR A 160 32.79 -6.40 34.05
C THR A 160 32.34 -7.79 34.53
N ASN A 161 31.35 -8.43 33.86
CA ASN A 161 30.90 -9.78 34.21
C ASN A 161 31.62 -10.94 33.50
N PHE A 162 32.57 -10.65 32.60
CA PHE A 162 33.34 -11.71 31.91
C PHE A 162 34.64 -12.11 32.64
N ASN A 163 35.05 -11.41 33.70
CA ASN A 163 36.29 -11.65 34.43
C ASN A 163 36.13 -12.37 35.77
N HIS A 164 34.96 -13.00 36.05
CA HIS A 164 34.76 -13.82 37.23
C HIS A 164 34.17 -15.20 36.90
N ARG A 165 34.95 -15.99 36.10
CA ARG A 165 34.86 -17.46 36.09
C ARG A 165 36.20 -18.05 35.71
#